data_b6efa8aa14169f59576551c8479a2d8d
#
_entry.id   b6efa8aa14169f59576551c8479a2d8d
#
_cell.length_a   1.000
_cell.length_b   1.000
_cell.length_c   1.000
_cell.angle_alpha   90.00
_cell.angle_beta   90.00
_cell.angle_gamma   90.00
#
_symmetry.space_group_name_H-M   'P 1'
#
loop_
_entity.id
_entity.type
_entity.pdbx_description
1 polymer ?
#
loop_
_entity_poly.entity_id
_entity_poly.type
_entity_poly.pdbx_seq_one_letter_code
_entity_poly.pdbx_strand_id
1 'polypeptide(L)'
;MKTNTPPNLYKYLSVNENTIETLIKQEVYYSDPINFNDPLDCKPVITVDVEMDVLERVMCDLLRKRQEKEFMQLAKKLHAREDSISNRVVALAETEIMKFLNEVKYNASEYDSDTAVNFIKEQYTQAIENEILSVFKKGVLCLSKKFNSPLMWSHYANNHRGICVEYDMTDVDKGTVKKIIYGGSRSLKVSLIDAWLTTGEMPSEIEQVCLLTKSSEWSYENEWRMFGRIGVGGIQSKIRSVIFGMHCKQTTIIAVINSLYNSRHRPKFWKIYNPRGGFELKRIRIHPEDYKDIYSNMLTYGEIKEIFGRGGD
;
A
#
# COMPACT_ATOMS: atom_id res chain seq x y z
N MET A 1 4.90 7.33 22.23
CA MET A 1 4.38 6.07 22.81
C MET A 1 5.09 4.89 22.15
N LYS A 2 5.74 4.00 22.93
CA LYS A 2 6.33 2.76 22.38
C LYS A 2 5.19 1.83 21.96
N THR A 3 4.82 1.81 20.70
CA THR A 3 3.86 0.84 20.16
C THR A 3 4.53 -0.53 20.15
N ASN A 4 4.09 -1.42 21.04
CA ASN A 4 4.55 -2.81 21.01
C ASN A 4 3.95 -3.49 19.74
N THR A 5 4.78 -3.75 18.74
CA THR A 5 4.40 -4.52 17.56
C THR A 5 3.83 -5.87 18.00
N PRO A 6 2.65 -6.29 17.53
CA PRO A 6 2.11 -7.61 17.83
C PRO A 6 3.07 -8.71 17.39
N PRO A 7 3.17 -9.84 18.11
CA PRO A 7 4.06 -10.93 17.72
C PRO A 7 3.66 -11.59 16.40
N ASN A 8 2.40 -11.47 16.02
CA ASN A 8 1.88 -11.96 14.73
C ASN A 8 1.02 -10.89 14.08
N LEU A 9 1.15 -10.77 12.76
CA LEU A 9 0.28 -9.98 11.89
C LEU A 9 -0.23 -10.82 10.73
N TYR A 10 -1.36 -10.42 10.15
CA TYR A 10 -2.13 -11.24 9.21
C TYR A 10 -2.39 -10.48 7.91
N LYS A 11 -2.17 -11.14 6.77
CA LYS A 11 -2.53 -10.65 5.44
C LYS A 11 -3.63 -11.51 4.84
N TYR A 12 -4.77 -10.88 4.55
CA TYR A 12 -5.87 -11.52 3.83
C TYR A 12 -5.62 -11.39 2.33
N LEU A 13 -5.85 -12.46 1.58
CA LEU A 13 -5.55 -12.54 0.16
C LEU A 13 -6.58 -13.39 -0.59
N SER A 14 -6.91 -12.97 -1.80
CA SER A 14 -7.48 -13.85 -2.80
C SER A 14 -6.39 -14.81 -3.29
N VAL A 15 -6.74 -16.03 -3.64
CA VAL A 15 -5.78 -16.99 -4.19
C VAL A 15 -5.81 -16.93 -5.71
N ASN A 16 -4.68 -16.60 -6.29
CA ASN A 16 -4.39 -16.62 -7.71
C ASN A 16 -2.92 -17.04 -7.94
N GLU A 17 -2.48 -17.08 -9.17
CA GLU A 17 -1.11 -17.46 -9.55
C GLU A 17 -0.06 -16.59 -8.83
N ASN A 18 -0.21 -15.26 -8.88
CA ASN A 18 0.71 -14.32 -8.22
C ASN A 18 0.77 -14.54 -6.70
N THR A 19 -0.37 -14.84 -6.08
CA THR A 19 -0.42 -15.14 -4.63
C THR A 19 0.39 -16.38 -4.31
N ILE A 20 0.26 -17.44 -5.08
CA ILE A 20 1.01 -18.69 -4.87
C ILE A 20 2.51 -18.45 -5.09
N GLU A 21 2.87 -17.72 -6.15
CA GLU A 21 4.26 -17.39 -6.45
C GLU A 21 4.93 -16.60 -5.30
N THR A 22 4.26 -15.55 -4.80
CA THR A 22 4.77 -14.74 -3.68
C THR A 22 4.91 -15.57 -2.40
N LEU A 23 3.99 -16.50 -2.13
CA LEU A 23 4.08 -17.40 -0.99
C LEU A 23 5.29 -18.36 -1.10
N ILE A 24 5.52 -18.96 -2.28
CA ILE A 24 6.66 -19.86 -2.54
C ILE A 24 7.99 -19.12 -2.34
N LYS A 25 8.09 -17.89 -2.90
CA LYS A 25 9.28 -17.04 -2.81
C LYS A 25 9.46 -16.37 -1.45
N GLN A 26 8.46 -16.47 -0.56
CA GLN A 26 8.38 -15.71 0.69
C GLN A 26 8.48 -14.19 0.48
N GLU A 27 7.83 -13.72 -0.56
CA GLU A 27 7.71 -12.32 -0.93
C GLU A 27 6.30 -11.81 -0.62
N VAL A 28 6.14 -10.50 -0.68
CA VAL A 28 4.86 -9.79 -0.51
C VAL A 28 4.70 -8.75 -1.60
N TYR A 29 3.46 -8.34 -1.84
CA TYR A 29 3.19 -7.22 -2.72
C TYR A 29 2.95 -5.96 -1.90
N TYR A 30 3.81 -4.95 -2.11
CA TYR A 30 3.64 -3.60 -1.56
C TYR A 30 2.80 -2.78 -2.53
N SER A 31 1.57 -2.52 -2.15
CA SER A 31 0.60 -1.78 -2.98
C SER A 31 0.97 -0.30 -3.08
N ASP A 32 0.74 0.29 -4.25
CA ASP A 32 0.77 1.74 -4.40
C ASP A 32 -0.46 2.32 -3.68
N PRO A 33 -0.28 3.28 -2.74
CA PRO A 33 -1.41 3.92 -2.04
C PRO A 33 -2.44 4.56 -2.96
N ILE A 34 -2.04 4.99 -4.16
CA ILE A 34 -2.95 5.59 -5.15
C ILE A 34 -4.04 4.59 -5.59
N ASN A 35 -3.73 3.29 -5.54
CA ASN A 35 -4.61 2.20 -5.96
C ASN A 35 -5.41 1.57 -4.80
N PHE A 36 -5.48 2.23 -3.64
CA PHE A 36 -6.28 1.73 -2.53
C PHE A 36 -7.77 1.81 -2.85
N ASN A 37 -8.54 0.84 -2.33
CA ASN A 37 -9.98 0.74 -2.53
C ASN A 37 -10.78 1.88 -1.86
N ASP A 38 -10.26 2.45 -0.77
CA ASP A 38 -10.83 3.64 -0.15
C ASP A 38 -10.19 4.90 -0.78
N PRO A 39 -10.97 5.73 -1.50
CA PRO A 39 -10.46 6.95 -2.12
C PRO A 39 -10.01 8.01 -1.11
N LEU A 40 -10.30 7.81 0.18
CA LEU A 40 -9.90 8.72 1.26
C LEU A 40 -8.67 8.25 2.03
N ASP A 41 -8.26 6.99 1.86
CA ASP A 41 -7.07 6.42 2.51
C ASP A 41 -5.80 6.94 1.81
N CYS A 42 -4.84 7.37 2.59
CA CYS A 42 -3.62 8.01 2.10
C CYS A 42 -3.89 9.30 1.27
N LYS A 43 -4.98 10.01 1.54
CA LYS A 43 -5.33 11.28 0.88
C LYS A 43 -5.35 12.42 1.90
N PRO A 44 -4.24 13.12 2.12
CA PRO A 44 -4.23 14.31 2.98
C PRO A 44 -5.09 15.42 2.37
N VAL A 45 -5.57 16.33 3.21
CA VAL A 45 -6.23 17.58 2.81
C VAL A 45 -5.29 18.72 3.19
N ILE A 46 -4.91 19.52 2.24
CA ILE A 46 -3.98 20.62 2.46
C ILE A 46 -4.70 21.81 3.14
N THR A 47 -4.14 22.26 4.26
CA THR A 47 -4.60 23.45 4.98
C THR A 47 -3.58 24.56 4.79
N VAL A 48 -4.04 25.65 4.17
CA VAL A 48 -3.19 26.83 3.91
C VAL A 48 -3.13 27.69 5.18
N ASP A 49 -1.95 27.73 5.78
CA ASP A 49 -1.61 28.51 6.97
C ASP A 49 -0.39 29.44 6.71
N VAL A 50 -0.15 29.74 5.44
CA VAL A 50 0.95 30.57 4.94
C VAL A 50 0.43 31.59 3.92
N GLU A 51 1.25 32.59 3.57
CA GLU A 51 0.98 33.54 2.52
C GLU A 51 1.04 32.91 1.12
N MET A 52 0.44 33.57 0.11
CA MET A 52 0.30 33.02 -1.25
C MET A 52 1.63 32.75 -1.95
N ASP A 53 2.64 33.56 -1.72
CA ASP A 53 3.98 33.37 -2.27
C ASP A 53 4.66 32.09 -1.74
N VAL A 54 4.47 31.80 -0.47
CA VAL A 54 4.95 30.56 0.15
C VAL A 54 4.18 29.35 -0.38
N LEU A 55 2.86 29.48 -0.55
CA LEU A 55 2.02 28.41 -1.12
C LEU A 55 2.45 28.08 -2.56
N GLU A 56 2.65 29.11 -3.42
CA GLU A 56 3.12 28.96 -4.80
C GLU A 56 4.50 28.30 -4.82
N ARG A 57 5.44 28.74 -3.96
CA ARG A 57 6.77 28.16 -3.86
C ARG A 57 6.73 26.68 -3.47
N VAL A 58 5.99 26.31 -2.42
CA VAL A 58 5.85 24.92 -1.96
C VAL A 58 5.29 24.03 -3.06
N MET A 59 4.27 24.48 -3.76
CA MET A 59 3.67 23.79 -4.90
C MET A 59 4.72 23.59 -6.02
N CYS A 60 5.43 24.65 -6.42
CA CYS A 60 6.46 24.58 -7.45
C CYS A 60 7.59 23.62 -7.06
N ASP A 61 8.05 23.62 -5.80
CA ASP A 61 9.12 22.76 -5.32
C ASP A 61 8.72 21.26 -5.33
N LEU A 62 7.47 20.96 -4.99
CA LEU A 62 6.96 19.59 -5.08
C LEU A 62 6.86 19.12 -6.54
N LEU A 63 6.32 19.96 -7.44
CA LEU A 63 6.24 19.66 -8.87
C LEU A 63 7.63 19.45 -9.45
N ARG A 64 8.59 20.32 -9.14
CA ARG A 64 9.99 20.21 -9.59
C ARG A 64 10.61 18.88 -9.15
N LYS A 65 10.50 18.53 -7.86
CA LYS A 65 11.01 17.27 -7.33
C LYS A 65 10.42 16.03 -8.02
N ARG A 66 9.12 16.04 -8.35
CA ARG A 66 8.50 14.96 -9.09
C ARG A 66 9.05 14.86 -10.50
N GLN A 67 9.03 15.96 -11.23
CA GLN A 67 9.43 15.98 -12.64
C GLN A 67 10.92 15.63 -12.82
N GLU A 68 11.80 16.21 -12.03
CA GLU A 68 13.22 15.85 -12.05
C GLU A 68 13.43 14.34 -11.85
N LYS A 69 12.70 13.76 -10.91
CA LYS A 69 12.80 12.33 -10.63
C LYS A 69 12.27 11.46 -11.77
N GLU A 70 11.16 11.85 -12.41
CA GLU A 70 10.61 11.15 -13.57
C GLU A 70 11.54 11.22 -14.78
N PHE A 71 12.05 12.40 -15.08
CA PHE A 71 13.03 12.59 -16.16
C PHE A 71 14.33 11.83 -15.90
N MET A 72 14.86 11.83 -14.68
CA MET A 72 16.03 11.04 -14.32
C MET A 72 15.79 9.53 -14.46
N GLN A 73 14.61 9.04 -14.13
CA GLN A 73 14.27 7.63 -14.34
C GLN A 73 14.18 7.27 -15.83
N LEU A 74 13.61 8.16 -16.64
CA LEU A 74 13.53 7.99 -18.09
C LEU A 74 14.94 7.99 -18.70
N ALA A 75 15.78 8.94 -18.30
CA ALA A 75 17.16 9.04 -18.74
C ALA A 75 17.98 7.77 -18.43
N LYS A 76 17.83 7.21 -17.23
CA LYS A 76 18.47 5.94 -16.85
C LYS A 76 17.98 4.77 -17.72
N LYS A 77 16.70 4.71 -18.04
CA LYS A 77 16.14 3.68 -18.96
C LYS A 77 16.70 3.80 -20.37
N LEU A 78 17.01 5.02 -20.82
CA LEU A 78 17.57 5.31 -22.14
C LEU A 78 19.12 5.24 -22.18
N HIS A 79 19.76 4.83 -21.07
CA HIS A 79 21.23 4.77 -20.94
C HIS A 79 21.93 6.09 -21.30
N ALA A 80 21.28 7.21 -21.07
CA ALA A 80 21.80 8.52 -21.40
C ALA A 80 22.86 8.97 -20.36
N ARG A 81 23.88 9.75 -20.80
CA ARG A 81 24.97 10.21 -19.91
C ARG A 81 24.45 11.23 -18.90
N GLU A 82 24.72 10.99 -17.61
CA GLU A 82 24.21 11.80 -16.49
C GLU A 82 24.58 13.29 -16.59
N ASP A 83 25.80 13.63 -17.02
CA ASP A 83 26.27 15.03 -17.06
C ASP A 83 25.54 15.91 -18.09
N SER A 84 25.02 15.35 -19.17
CA SER A 84 24.31 16.10 -20.22
C SER A 84 22.80 16.23 -19.95
N ILE A 85 22.27 15.49 -19.00
CA ILE A 85 20.84 15.34 -18.73
C ILE A 85 20.38 16.27 -17.63
N SER A 86 21.20 16.49 -16.58
CA SER A 86 20.78 17.24 -15.40
C SER A 86 20.22 18.62 -15.74
N ASN A 87 20.93 19.41 -16.53
CA ASN A 87 20.49 20.77 -16.91
C ASN A 87 19.24 20.75 -17.81
N ARG A 88 19.12 19.75 -18.69
CA ARG A 88 17.92 19.60 -19.54
C ARG A 88 16.69 19.17 -18.73
N VAL A 89 16.87 18.29 -17.76
CA VAL A 89 15.80 17.85 -16.85
C VAL A 89 15.26 19.03 -16.05
N VAL A 90 16.14 19.85 -15.48
CA VAL A 90 15.73 21.07 -14.74
C VAL A 90 14.98 22.02 -15.67
N ALA A 91 15.48 22.30 -16.86
CA ALA A 91 14.83 23.21 -17.81
C ALA A 91 13.44 22.71 -18.25
N LEU A 92 13.29 21.40 -18.47
CA LEU A 92 11.99 20.81 -18.80
C LEU A 92 11.01 20.90 -17.62
N ALA A 93 11.48 20.63 -16.40
CA ALA A 93 10.66 20.77 -15.20
C ALA A 93 10.16 22.22 -15.03
N GLU A 94 11.05 23.21 -15.18
CA GLU A 94 10.68 24.63 -15.12
C GLU A 94 9.66 25.00 -16.22
N THR A 95 9.80 24.48 -17.42
CA THR A 95 8.87 24.74 -18.52
C THR A 95 7.46 24.24 -18.18
N GLU A 96 7.33 23.04 -17.64
CA GLU A 96 6.02 22.49 -17.26
C GLU A 96 5.41 23.22 -16.05
N ILE A 97 6.23 23.64 -15.08
CA ILE A 97 5.77 24.46 -13.95
C ILE A 97 5.24 25.81 -14.45
N MET A 98 5.99 26.50 -15.32
CA MET A 98 5.55 27.76 -15.88
C MET A 98 4.27 27.64 -16.71
N LYS A 99 4.10 26.56 -17.43
CA LYS A 99 2.88 26.25 -18.17
C LYS A 99 1.69 26.10 -17.22
N PHE A 100 1.84 25.33 -16.15
CA PHE A 100 0.80 25.17 -15.12
C PHE A 100 0.45 26.52 -14.47
N LEU A 101 1.43 27.33 -14.06
CA LEU A 101 1.21 28.64 -13.47
C LEU A 101 0.45 29.59 -14.41
N ASN A 102 0.85 29.61 -15.69
CA ASN A 102 0.18 30.45 -16.70
C ASN A 102 -1.25 30.00 -16.95
N GLU A 103 -1.52 28.70 -17.00
CA GLU A 103 -2.87 28.15 -17.15
C GLU A 103 -3.77 28.54 -15.96
N VAL A 104 -3.28 28.38 -14.74
CA VAL A 104 -4.01 28.75 -13.52
C VAL A 104 -4.30 30.26 -13.51
N LYS A 105 -3.31 31.09 -13.82
CA LYS A 105 -3.48 32.57 -13.87
C LYS A 105 -4.42 33.00 -14.99
N TYR A 106 -4.36 32.37 -16.15
CA TYR A 106 -5.27 32.62 -17.26
C TYR A 106 -6.72 32.30 -16.88
N ASN A 107 -6.95 31.11 -16.32
CA ASN A 107 -8.29 30.70 -15.88
C ASN A 107 -8.82 31.63 -14.74
N ALA A 108 -7.94 32.08 -13.84
CA ALA A 108 -8.29 33.01 -12.78
C ALA A 108 -8.69 34.36 -13.28
N SER A 109 -8.20 34.83 -14.46
CA SER A 109 -8.48 36.12 -15.02
C SER A 109 -9.96 36.33 -15.45
N GLU A 110 -10.73 35.26 -15.51
CA GLU A 110 -12.17 35.29 -15.80
C GLU A 110 -13.03 35.67 -14.57
N TYR A 111 -12.44 35.71 -13.37
CA TYR A 111 -13.14 35.99 -12.10
C TYR A 111 -12.82 37.39 -11.57
N ASP A 112 -13.65 37.87 -10.65
CA ASP A 112 -13.32 39.05 -9.83
C ASP A 112 -12.11 38.74 -8.91
N SER A 113 -11.50 39.79 -8.34
CA SER A 113 -10.23 39.68 -7.60
C SER A 113 -10.26 38.65 -6.46
N ASP A 114 -11.35 38.62 -5.68
CA ASP A 114 -11.44 37.78 -4.50
C ASP A 114 -11.69 36.32 -4.90
N THR A 115 -12.54 36.10 -5.89
CA THR A 115 -12.81 34.77 -6.47
C THR A 115 -11.58 34.24 -7.17
N ALA A 116 -10.83 35.05 -7.91
CA ALA A 116 -9.59 34.70 -8.57
C ALA A 116 -8.52 34.18 -7.57
N VAL A 117 -8.35 34.90 -6.45
CA VAL A 117 -7.40 34.48 -5.39
C VAL A 117 -7.80 33.14 -4.78
N ASN A 118 -9.08 32.93 -4.49
CA ASN A 118 -9.58 31.68 -3.96
C ASN A 118 -9.42 30.53 -4.97
N PHE A 119 -9.69 30.79 -6.25
CA PHE A 119 -9.46 29.79 -7.32
C PHE A 119 -7.99 29.39 -7.42
N ILE A 120 -7.07 30.35 -7.45
CA ILE A 120 -5.62 30.06 -7.49
C ILE A 120 -5.21 29.23 -6.27
N LYS A 121 -5.67 29.63 -5.08
CA LYS A 121 -5.40 28.92 -3.83
C LYS A 121 -5.87 27.46 -3.89
N GLU A 122 -7.06 27.21 -4.42
CA GLU A 122 -7.61 25.87 -4.59
C GLU A 122 -6.79 25.04 -5.58
N GLN A 123 -6.42 25.61 -6.75
CA GLN A 123 -5.58 24.90 -7.72
C GLN A 123 -4.20 24.53 -7.15
N TYR A 124 -3.58 25.43 -6.40
CA TYR A 124 -2.28 25.16 -5.79
C TYR A 124 -2.38 24.10 -4.68
N THR A 125 -3.41 24.14 -3.83
CA THR A 125 -3.63 23.11 -2.81
C THR A 125 -3.89 21.75 -3.42
N GLN A 126 -4.69 21.69 -4.49
CA GLN A 126 -4.97 20.45 -5.19
C GLN A 126 -3.71 19.87 -5.85
N ALA A 127 -2.86 20.73 -6.43
CA ALA A 127 -1.57 20.31 -6.95
C ALA A 127 -0.68 19.72 -5.85
N ILE A 128 -0.58 20.38 -4.69
CA ILE A 128 0.16 19.87 -3.52
C ILE A 128 -0.40 18.52 -3.06
N GLU A 129 -1.72 18.34 -2.94
CA GLU A 129 -2.37 17.09 -2.57
C GLU A 129 -1.99 15.93 -3.51
N ASN A 130 -1.95 16.19 -4.81
CA ASN A 130 -1.58 15.21 -5.81
C ASN A 130 -0.09 14.86 -5.76
N GLU A 131 0.77 15.83 -5.48
CA GLU A 131 2.21 15.65 -5.51
C GLU A 131 2.78 15.07 -4.21
N ILE A 132 2.18 15.38 -3.05
CA ILE A 132 2.73 14.99 -1.75
C ILE A 132 2.92 13.47 -1.62
N LEU A 133 2.02 12.68 -2.17
CA LEU A 133 2.13 11.22 -2.14
C LEU A 133 3.23 10.71 -3.08
N SER A 134 3.44 11.38 -4.22
CA SER A 134 4.46 10.99 -5.19
C SER A 134 5.87 11.06 -4.61
N VAL A 135 6.08 11.95 -3.63
CA VAL A 135 7.38 12.14 -2.96
C VAL A 135 7.75 10.93 -2.10
N PHE A 136 6.77 10.31 -1.45
CA PHE A 136 7.04 9.13 -0.61
C PHE A 136 7.50 7.92 -1.44
N LYS A 137 6.93 7.70 -2.64
CA LYS A 137 7.17 6.51 -3.50
C LYS A 137 7.32 5.20 -2.71
N LYS A 138 6.58 5.09 -1.62
CA LYS A 138 6.56 3.92 -0.75
C LYS A 138 5.37 3.06 -1.11
N GLY A 139 5.63 1.82 -1.43
CA GLY A 139 4.60 0.79 -1.43
C GLY A 139 4.22 0.44 0.00
N VAL A 140 2.97 0.05 0.20
CA VAL A 140 2.38 -0.23 1.50
C VAL A 140 1.93 -1.68 1.56
N LEU A 141 2.39 -2.41 2.57
CA LEU A 141 1.86 -3.72 2.95
C LEU A 141 0.93 -3.54 4.15
N CYS A 142 -0.38 -3.66 3.90
CA CYS A 142 -1.41 -3.62 4.94
C CYS A 142 -1.55 -4.99 5.59
N LEU A 143 -1.40 -5.03 6.91
CA LEU A 143 -1.51 -6.22 7.74
C LEU A 143 -2.55 -5.98 8.85
N SER A 144 -3.26 -7.01 9.26
CA SER A 144 -4.21 -6.94 10.37
C SER A 144 -3.66 -7.59 11.64
N LYS A 145 -4.07 -7.10 12.80
CA LYS A 145 -3.81 -7.79 14.07
C LYS A 145 -4.70 -9.02 14.28
N LYS A 146 -5.77 -9.20 13.48
CA LYS A 146 -6.78 -10.24 13.64
C LYS A 146 -6.86 -11.14 12.41
N PHE A 147 -7.00 -12.45 12.63
CA PHE A 147 -7.27 -13.45 11.59
C PHE A 147 -8.75 -13.84 11.51
N ASN A 148 -9.56 -13.46 12.48
CA ASN A 148 -10.92 -13.95 12.70
C ASN A 148 -12.01 -12.89 12.51
N SER A 149 -11.73 -11.81 11.76
CA SER A 149 -12.73 -10.79 11.44
C SER A 149 -13.57 -11.22 10.22
N PRO A 150 -14.90 -11.43 10.35
CA PRO A 150 -15.75 -11.77 9.21
C PRO A 150 -15.70 -10.74 8.08
N LEU A 151 -15.63 -9.42 8.42
CA LEU A 151 -15.53 -8.34 7.44
C LEU A 151 -14.23 -8.43 6.64
N MET A 152 -13.10 -8.72 7.30
CA MET A 152 -11.81 -8.89 6.60
C MET A 152 -11.83 -10.08 5.64
N TRP A 153 -12.46 -11.18 6.05
CA TRP A 153 -12.65 -12.35 5.18
C TRP A 153 -13.53 -12.05 3.97
N SER A 154 -14.55 -11.24 4.16
CA SER A 154 -15.45 -10.83 3.08
C SER A 154 -14.78 -9.89 2.10
N HIS A 155 -14.13 -8.84 2.60
CA HIS A 155 -13.55 -7.79 1.75
C HIS A 155 -12.25 -8.20 1.07
N TYR A 156 -11.34 -8.89 1.78
CA TYR A 156 -9.96 -9.09 1.34
C TYR A 156 -9.58 -10.54 1.03
N ALA A 157 -10.44 -11.51 1.36
CA ALA A 157 -10.21 -12.93 1.09
C ALA A 157 -11.26 -13.54 0.17
N ASN A 158 -11.65 -12.83 -0.87
CA ASN A 158 -12.61 -13.29 -1.89
C ASN A 158 -13.86 -13.93 -1.26
N ASN A 159 -14.59 -13.21 -0.38
CA ASN A 159 -15.80 -13.68 0.28
C ASN A 159 -15.60 -15.05 0.98
N HIS A 160 -14.59 -15.15 1.83
CA HIS A 160 -14.19 -16.38 2.55
C HIS A 160 -13.68 -17.54 1.66
N ARG A 161 -13.39 -17.29 0.37
CA ARG A 161 -12.83 -18.31 -0.56
C ARG A 161 -11.31 -18.27 -0.64
N GLY A 162 -10.68 -17.19 -0.16
CA GLY A 162 -9.24 -16.95 -0.16
C GLY A 162 -8.54 -17.50 1.07
N ILE A 163 -7.41 -16.89 1.39
CA ILE A 163 -6.53 -17.26 2.51
C ILE A 163 -6.21 -16.07 3.40
N CYS A 164 -5.72 -16.35 4.59
CA CYS A 164 -5.10 -15.39 5.49
C CYS A 164 -3.72 -15.92 5.91
N VAL A 165 -2.67 -15.16 5.61
CA VAL A 165 -1.29 -15.52 5.92
C VAL A 165 -0.87 -14.90 7.24
N GLU A 166 -0.37 -15.71 8.16
CA GLU A 166 0.17 -15.28 9.45
C GLU A 166 1.68 -15.10 9.35
N TYR A 167 2.15 -13.90 9.62
CA TYR A 167 3.56 -13.53 9.66
C TYR A 167 4.07 -13.44 11.09
N ASP A 168 5.26 -13.98 11.34
CA ASP A 168 5.95 -13.89 12.62
C ASP A 168 6.73 -12.56 12.71
N MET A 169 6.30 -11.68 13.60
CA MET A 169 6.88 -10.33 13.76
C MET A 169 7.92 -10.25 14.91
N THR A 170 8.29 -11.36 15.50
CA THR A 170 9.17 -11.36 16.68
C THR A 170 10.57 -10.81 16.38
N ASP A 171 11.11 -11.12 15.20
CA ASP A 171 12.45 -10.73 14.76
C ASP A 171 12.44 -9.46 13.86
N VAL A 172 11.27 -8.84 13.66
CA VAL A 172 11.13 -7.65 12.82
C VAL A 172 11.46 -6.38 13.63
N ASP A 173 12.26 -5.50 13.04
CA ASP A 173 12.62 -4.23 13.67
C ASP A 173 11.38 -3.41 14.04
N LYS A 174 11.30 -3.00 15.31
CA LYS A 174 10.13 -2.33 15.90
C LYS A 174 9.72 -1.02 15.19
N GLY A 175 10.62 -0.38 14.46
CA GLY A 175 10.36 0.84 13.69
C GLY A 175 9.76 0.61 12.30
N THR A 176 9.88 -0.63 11.79
CA THR A 176 9.50 -0.98 10.40
C THR A 176 7.99 -1.16 10.26
N VAL A 177 7.29 -1.51 11.33
CA VAL A 177 5.85 -1.78 11.34
C VAL A 177 5.14 -0.69 12.14
N LYS A 178 4.24 0.03 11.49
CA LYS A 178 3.52 1.16 12.07
C LYS A 178 2.03 0.88 12.21
N LYS A 179 1.45 1.24 13.36
CA LYS A 179 0.02 1.07 13.60
C LYS A 179 -0.77 2.22 12.96
N ILE A 180 -1.92 1.91 12.35
CA ILE A 180 -2.85 2.92 11.83
C ILE A 180 -3.54 3.68 12.96
N ILE A 181 -3.72 4.97 12.74
CA ILE A 181 -4.46 5.90 13.58
C ILE A 181 -5.84 6.10 12.95
N TYR A 182 -6.86 5.61 13.63
CA TYR A 182 -8.24 5.74 13.16
C TYR A 182 -8.89 7.02 13.67
N GLY A 183 -9.68 7.68 12.82
CA GLY A 183 -10.40 8.90 13.17
C GLY A 183 -9.51 10.13 13.36
N GLY A 184 -8.23 10.07 12.95
CA GLY A 184 -7.32 11.21 12.95
C GLY A 184 -7.65 12.24 11.87
N SER A 185 -7.12 13.46 12.02
CA SER A 185 -7.23 14.49 11.01
C SER A 185 -6.40 14.15 9.78
N ARG A 186 -6.96 14.37 8.58
CA ARG A 186 -6.24 14.31 7.31
C ARG A 186 -5.62 15.67 6.93
N SER A 187 -5.84 16.70 7.77
CA SER A 187 -5.32 18.04 7.52
C SER A 187 -3.80 18.08 7.64
N LEU A 188 -3.16 18.56 6.58
CA LEU A 188 -1.71 18.77 6.51
C LEU A 188 -1.44 20.23 6.20
N LYS A 189 -0.74 20.92 7.09
CA LYS A 189 -0.40 22.34 6.96
C LYS A 189 0.69 22.55 5.93
N VAL A 190 0.54 23.60 5.11
CA VAL A 190 1.57 23.99 4.12
C VAL A 190 2.88 24.35 4.82
N SER A 191 2.83 25.02 5.99
CA SER A 191 4.01 25.37 6.78
C SER A 191 4.87 24.16 7.15
N LEU A 192 4.28 22.98 7.42
CA LEU A 192 5.02 21.76 7.69
C LEU A 192 5.73 21.21 6.44
N ILE A 193 5.07 21.31 5.29
CA ILE A 193 5.65 20.91 4.00
C ILE A 193 6.81 21.83 3.65
N ASP A 194 6.63 23.13 3.83
CA ASP A 194 7.66 24.14 3.61
C ASP A 194 8.90 23.92 4.47
N ALA A 195 8.71 23.68 5.76
CA ALA A 195 9.79 23.35 6.69
C ALA A 195 10.57 22.11 6.22
N TRP A 196 9.85 21.03 5.79
CA TRP A 196 10.48 19.85 5.25
C TRP A 196 11.27 20.12 3.97
N LEU A 197 10.70 20.86 3.02
CA LEU A 197 11.36 21.18 1.75
C LEU A 197 12.63 22.01 1.96
N THR A 198 12.62 22.90 2.97
CA THR A 198 13.74 23.78 3.32
C THR A 198 14.84 23.06 4.08
N THR A 199 14.49 22.21 5.05
CA THR A 199 15.48 21.54 5.92
C THR A 199 15.94 20.19 5.37
N GLY A 200 15.16 19.57 4.50
CA GLY A 200 15.36 18.20 4.04
C GLY A 200 14.92 17.14 5.05
N GLU A 201 14.57 17.51 6.27
CA GLU A 201 14.11 16.61 7.34
C GLU A 201 12.58 16.53 7.34
N MET A 202 12.05 15.35 7.01
CA MET A 202 10.61 15.14 6.97
C MET A 202 10.03 15.03 8.40
N PRO A 203 9.13 15.94 8.81
CA PRO A 203 8.41 15.81 10.07
C PRO A 203 7.58 14.53 10.12
N SER A 204 7.54 13.89 11.30
CA SER A 204 6.76 12.65 11.49
C SER A 204 5.26 12.83 11.25
N GLU A 205 4.75 14.04 11.43
CA GLU A 205 3.35 14.40 11.16
C GLU A 205 2.98 14.22 9.68
N ILE A 206 3.87 14.55 8.75
CA ILE A 206 3.62 14.37 7.31
C ILE A 206 3.42 12.89 6.99
N GLU A 207 4.32 12.01 7.46
CA GLU A 207 4.16 10.58 7.27
C GLU A 207 2.89 10.05 7.96
N GLN A 208 2.60 10.54 9.17
CA GLN A 208 1.41 10.16 9.92
C GLN A 208 0.13 10.51 9.17
N VAL A 209 -0.01 11.75 8.70
CA VAL A 209 -1.20 12.20 7.98
C VAL A 209 -1.33 11.48 6.64
N CYS A 210 -0.24 11.40 5.88
CA CYS A 210 -0.27 10.86 4.52
C CYS A 210 -0.39 9.32 4.45
N LEU A 211 0.18 8.59 5.42
CA LEU A 211 0.32 7.13 5.29
C LEU A 211 -0.24 6.32 6.46
N LEU A 212 -0.58 6.95 7.58
CA LEU A 212 -0.95 6.24 8.80
C LEU A 212 -2.31 6.66 9.39
N THR A 213 -3.01 7.61 8.76
CA THR A 213 -4.33 8.07 9.19
C THR A 213 -5.40 7.48 8.29
N LYS A 214 -6.45 6.92 8.92
CA LYS A 214 -7.57 6.26 8.23
C LYS A 214 -8.89 6.58 8.92
N SER A 215 -10.01 6.53 8.18
CA SER A 215 -11.35 6.72 8.76
C SER A 215 -11.63 5.71 9.87
N SER A 216 -12.37 6.16 10.90
CA SER A 216 -12.83 5.30 12.02
C SER A 216 -13.68 4.12 11.57
N GLU A 217 -14.40 4.25 10.44
CA GLU A 217 -15.21 3.18 9.85
C GLU A 217 -14.39 1.91 9.54
N TRP A 218 -13.09 2.07 9.22
CA TRP A 218 -12.18 0.97 8.97
C TRP A 218 -11.50 0.40 10.22
N SER A 219 -11.86 0.84 11.43
CA SER A 219 -11.22 0.42 12.68
C SER A 219 -11.26 -1.09 12.96
N TYR A 220 -12.26 -1.79 12.37
CA TYR A 220 -12.37 -3.25 12.45
C TYR A 220 -11.18 -4.00 11.82
N GLU A 221 -10.44 -3.37 10.91
CA GLU A 221 -9.26 -3.96 10.26
C GLU A 221 -8.10 -4.16 11.24
N ASN A 222 -8.01 -3.36 12.31
CA ASN A 222 -6.89 -3.35 13.26
C ASN A 222 -5.54 -3.31 12.53
N GLU A 223 -5.42 -2.38 11.58
CA GLU A 223 -4.38 -2.34 10.57
C GLU A 223 -3.02 -1.89 11.12
N TRP A 224 -1.99 -2.52 10.59
CA TRP A 224 -0.58 -2.19 10.71
C TRP A 224 0.03 -2.12 9.32
N ARG A 225 0.92 -1.18 9.07
CA ARG A 225 1.56 -0.98 7.77
C ARG A 225 3.07 -1.21 7.84
N MET A 226 3.59 -1.91 6.83
CA MET A 226 5.01 -1.93 6.50
C MET A 226 5.21 -1.22 5.17
N PHE A 227 6.37 -0.58 5.03
CA PHE A 227 6.70 0.19 3.84
C PHE A 227 7.85 -0.46 3.09
N GLY A 228 7.75 -0.47 1.76
CA GLY A 228 8.76 -1.01 0.87
C GLY A 228 8.73 -0.33 -0.48
N ARG A 229 9.44 -0.91 -1.45
CA ARG A 229 9.33 -0.49 -2.85
C ARG A 229 7.99 -1.00 -3.41
N ILE A 230 7.27 -0.18 -4.20
CA ILE A 230 6.05 -0.58 -4.89
C ILE A 230 6.31 -1.83 -5.74
N GLY A 231 5.42 -2.81 -5.65
CA GLY A 231 5.52 -4.09 -6.33
C GLY A 231 5.90 -5.25 -5.42
N VAL A 232 6.34 -6.35 -6.02
CA VAL A 232 6.79 -7.55 -5.29
C VAL A 232 8.14 -7.27 -4.64
N GLY A 233 8.27 -7.67 -3.37
CA GLY A 233 9.50 -7.50 -2.60
C GLY A 233 9.58 -8.43 -1.39
N GLY A 234 10.77 -8.52 -0.81
CA GLY A 234 11.00 -9.32 0.39
C GLY A 234 10.31 -8.73 1.63
N ILE A 235 10.01 -9.58 2.58
CA ILE A 235 9.55 -9.21 3.91
C ILE A 235 10.53 -9.73 4.97
N GLN A 236 10.87 -8.90 5.96
CA GLN A 236 11.72 -9.29 7.10
C GLN A 236 10.95 -10.16 8.11
N SER A 237 10.16 -11.10 7.63
CA SER A 237 9.31 -11.95 8.45
C SER A 237 9.15 -13.30 7.79
N LYS A 238 8.89 -14.32 8.62
CA LYS A 238 8.63 -15.70 8.16
C LYS A 238 7.12 -15.94 8.13
N ILE A 239 6.66 -16.70 7.14
CA ILE A 239 5.29 -17.21 7.12
C ILE A 239 5.19 -18.29 8.22
N ARG A 240 4.39 -18.00 9.25
CA ARG A 240 4.13 -18.91 10.37
C ARG A 240 3.02 -19.89 10.05
N SER A 241 1.95 -19.40 9.41
CA SER A 241 0.84 -20.23 8.98
C SER A 241 0.07 -19.66 7.81
N VAL A 242 -0.66 -20.53 7.12
CA VAL A 242 -1.67 -20.20 6.12
C VAL A 242 -3.02 -20.68 6.64
N ILE A 243 -4.00 -19.78 6.67
CA ILE A 243 -5.35 -20.03 7.16
C ILE A 243 -6.29 -19.94 5.95
N PHE A 244 -7.01 -21.02 5.65
CA PHE A 244 -7.98 -21.06 4.56
C PHE A 244 -9.34 -20.53 4.98
N GLY A 245 -9.99 -19.82 4.09
CA GLY A 245 -11.34 -19.33 4.29
C GLY A 245 -12.37 -20.46 4.43
N MET A 246 -13.51 -20.14 5.02
CA MET A 246 -14.57 -21.10 5.29
C MET A 246 -15.11 -21.76 4.00
N HIS A 247 -15.20 -20.97 2.92
CA HIS A 247 -15.65 -21.38 1.60
C HIS A 247 -14.50 -21.66 0.61
N CYS A 248 -13.25 -21.76 1.09
CA CYS A 248 -12.12 -22.10 0.25
C CYS A 248 -12.31 -23.51 -0.34
N LYS A 249 -12.19 -23.63 -1.67
CA LYS A 249 -12.35 -24.89 -2.39
C LYS A 249 -11.23 -25.86 -1.99
N GLN A 250 -11.56 -27.17 -1.95
CA GLN A 250 -10.61 -28.20 -1.59
C GLN A 250 -9.41 -28.24 -2.55
N THR A 251 -9.66 -28.07 -3.85
CA THR A 251 -8.61 -27.96 -4.89
C THR A 251 -7.62 -26.83 -4.59
N THR A 252 -8.12 -25.65 -4.18
CA THR A 252 -7.28 -24.51 -3.79
C THR A 252 -6.45 -24.83 -2.53
N ILE A 253 -7.05 -25.49 -1.54
CA ILE A 253 -6.34 -25.90 -0.30
C ILE A 253 -5.18 -26.81 -0.67
N ILE A 254 -5.41 -27.83 -1.50
CA ILE A 254 -4.41 -28.80 -1.96
C ILE A 254 -3.30 -28.10 -2.73
N ALA A 255 -3.65 -27.23 -3.70
CA ALA A 255 -2.67 -26.50 -4.48
C ALA A 255 -1.73 -25.66 -3.60
N VAL A 256 -2.25 -24.92 -2.62
CA VAL A 256 -1.45 -24.09 -1.71
C VAL A 256 -0.60 -24.99 -0.78
N ILE A 257 -1.14 -26.08 -0.24
CA ILE A 257 -0.40 -27.00 0.61
C ILE A 257 0.76 -27.60 -0.16
N ASN A 258 0.52 -28.14 -1.37
CA ASN A 258 1.55 -28.79 -2.19
C ASN A 258 2.66 -27.79 -2.59
N SER A 259 2.28 -26.56 -2.93
CA SER A 259 3.24 -25.51 -3.29
C SER A 259 4.18 -25.13 -2.14
N LEU A 260 3.72 -25.25 -0.89
CA LEU A 260 4.48 -24.84 0.30
C LEU A 260 5.05 -26.04 1.09
N TYR A 261 4.64 -27.25 0.78
CA TYR A 261 5.02 -28.46 1.56
C TYR A 261 6.53 -28.70 1.58
N ASN A 262 7.18 -28.47 0.44
CA ASN A 262 8.62 -28.67 0.27
C ASN A 262 9.43 -27.38 0.50
N SER A 263 8.78 -26.28 0.95
CA SER A 263 9.51 -25.07 1.25
C SER A 263 10.42 -25.23 2.47
N ARG A 264 11.55 -24.50 2.49
CA ARG A 264 12.53 -24.53 3.58
C ARG A 264 11.92 -24.24 4.96
N HIS A 265 10.85 -23.44 4.99
CA HIS A 265 10.10 -23.09 6.19
C HIS A 265 8.64 -23.49 6.00
N ARG A 266 8.33 -24.74 6.38
CA ARG A 266 6.96 -25.27 6.25
C ARG A 266 5.99 -24.52 7.17
N PRO A 267 5.03 -23.76 6.63
CA PRO A 267 4.03 -23.10 7.46
C PRO A 267 3.04 -24.11 8.05
N LYS A 268 2.37 -23.70 9.10
CA LYS A 268 1.22 -24.45 9.63
C LYS A 268 -0.01 -24.13 8.79
N PHE A 269 -0.91 -25.11 8.60
CA PHE A 269 -2.15 -24.93 7.83
C PHE A 269 -3.36 -25.01 8.75
N TRP A 270 -4.31 -24.10 8.52
CA TRP A 270 -5.54 -23.99 9.30
C TRP A 270 -6.72 -23.73 8.36
N LYS A 271 -7.93 -24.02 8.81
CA LYS A 271 -9.18 -23.63 8.14
C LYS A 271 -10.07 -22.90 9.13
N ILE A 272 -10.68 -21.81 8.67
CA ILE A 272 -11.67 -21.07 9.43
C ILE A 272 -13.00 -21.84 9.43
N TYR A 273 -13.64 -21.85 10.57
CA TYR A 273 -15.01 -22.30 10.73
C TYR A 273 -15.76 -21.41 11.71
N ASN A 274 -17.09 -21.43 11.63
CA ASN A 274 -17.96 -20.78 12.59
C ASN A 274 -18.55 -21.84 13.52
N PRO A 275 -18.30 -21.78 14.84
CA PRO A 275 -19.00 -22.65 15.79
C PRO A 275 -20.47 -22.27 15.84
N ARG A 276 -21.34 -23.27 16.00
CA ARG A 276 -22.80 -23.04 16.10
C ARG A 276 -23.11 -22.10 17.26
N GLY A 277 -23.98 -21.12 17.03
CA GLY A 277 -24.51 -20.23 18.06
C GLY A 277 -23.93 -18.84 18.17
N GLY A 278 -23.00 -18.42 17.26
CA GLY A 278 -22.45 -17.07 17.29
C GLY A 278 -21.83 -16.64 15.96
N PHE A 279 -21.31 -15.40 15.91
CA PHE A 279 -20.60 -14.84 14.74
C PHE A 279 -19.09 -14.98 14.85
N GLU A 280 -18.58 -15.57 15.93
CA GLU A 280 -17.16 -15.75 16.14
C GLU A 280 -16.57 -16.76 15.14
N LEU A 281 -15.43 -16.41 14.54
CA LEU A 281 -14.67 -17.33 13.69
C LEU A 281 -13.55 -17.96 14.49
N LYS A 282 -13.44 -19.29 14.40
CA LYS A 282 -12.35 -20.10 14.97
C LYS A 282 -11.59 -20.80 13.88
N ARG A 283 -10.39 -21.30 14.19
CA ARG A 283 -9.58 -22.06 13.24
C ARG A 283 -9.32 -23.48 13.75
N ILE A 284 -9.42 -24.44 12.83
CA ILE A 284 -9.06 -25.85 13.05
C ILE A 284 -7.78 -26.16 12.27
N ARG A 285 -6.94 -27.01 12.86
CA ARG A 285 -5.71 -27.46 12.22
C ARG A 285 -6.02 -28.36 11.02
N ILE A 286 -5.28 -28.15 9.92
CA ILE A 286 -5.23 -29.03 8.76
C ILE A 286 -3.87 -29.74 8.77
N HIS A 287 -3.88 -31.06 8.62
CA HIS A 287 -2.69 -31.84 8.45
C HIS A 287 -2.49 -32.12 6.95
N PRO A 288 -1.32 -31.78 6.36
CA PRO A 288 -1.07 -32.01 4.93
C PRO A 288 -1.24 -33.48 4.51
N GLU A 289 -0.97 -34.41 5.44
CA GLU A 289 -1.12 -35.84 5.23
C GLU A 289 -2.55 -36.25 4.87
N ASP A 290 -3.55 -35.58 5.41
CA ASP A 290 -4.96 -35.84 5.14
C ASP A 290 -5.36 -35.56 3.67
N TYR A 291 -4.49 -34.88 2.93
CA TYR A 291 -4.71 -34.48 1.54
C TYR A 291 -3.81 -35.19 0.53
N LYS A 292 -2.83 -36.01 0.99
CA LYS A 292 -1.89 -36.71 0.09
C LYS A 292 -2.58 -37.79 -0.74
N ASP A 293 -3.55 -38.47 -0.16
CA ASP A 293 -4.21 -39.64 -0.79
C ASP A 293 -5.31 -39.22 -1.80
N ILE A 294 -5.71 -37.95 -1.83
CA ILE A 294 -6.80 -37.48 -2.70
C ILE A 294 -6.28 -37.24 -4.14
N TYR A 295 -5.00 -36.93 -4.29
CA TYR A 295 -4.37 -36.73 -5.60
C TYR A 295 -2.92 -37.24 -5.55
N SER A 296 -2.71 -38.43 -6.05
CA SER A 296 -1.39 -39.07 -6.16
C SER A 296 -0.42 -38.37 -7.13
N ASN A 297 -0.90 -37.37 -7.88
CA ASN A 297 -0.09 -36.59 -8.78
C ASN A 297 0.10 -35.17 -8.22
N MET A 298 1.37 -34.80 -7.94
CA MET A 298 1.74 -33.43 -7.63
C MET A 298 1.27 -32.51 -8.79
N LEU A 299 0.43 -31.52 -8.48
CA LEU A 299 0.15 -30.46 -9.44
C LEU A 299 1.46 -29.73 -9.75
N THR A 300 1.84 -29.74 -11.01
CA THR A 300 2.96 -28.95 -11.50
C THR A 300 2.57 -27.47 -11.55
N TYR A 301 3.56 -26.56 -11.64
CA TYR A 301 3.31 -25.13 -11.84
C TYR A 301 2.41 -24.84 -13.06
N GLY A 302 2.55 -25.65 -14.12
CA GLY A 302 1.70 -25.56 -15.32
C GLY A 302 0.23 -25.88 -15.03
N GLU A 303 -0.03 -26.92 -14.24
CA GLU A 303 -1.39 -27.30 -13.85
C GLU A 303 -2.03 -26.27 -12.89
N ILE A 304 -1.24 -25.68 -12.01
CA ILE A 304 -1.67 -24.56 -11.16
C ILE A 304 -2.09 -23.36 -12.03
N LYS A 305 -1.33 -23.02 -13.07
CA LYS A 305 -1.65 -21.98 -14.04
C LYS A 305 -2.94 -22.26 -14.80
N GLU A 306 -3.17 -23.50 -15.18
CA GLU A 306 -4.39 -23.92 -15.86
C GLU A 306 -5.65 -23.81 -15.00
N ILE A 307 -5.51 -24.11 -13.67
CA ILE A 307 -6.60 -24.01 -12.69
C ILE A 307 -6.99 -22.56 -12.41
N PHE A 308 -6.01 -21.65 -12.35
CA PHE A 308 -6.24 -20.25 -11.94
C PHE A 308 -6.19 -19.26 -13.12
N GLY A 309 -5.63 -19.64 -14.28
CA GLY A 309 -5.49 -18.75 -15.43
C GLY A 309 -6.76 -18.55 -16.27
N ARG A 310 -7.85 -19.27 -15.99
CA ARG A 310 -9.12 -19.16 -16.72
C ARG A 310 -10.15 -18.21 -16.06
N GLY A 311 -9.72 -17.33 -15.20
CA GLY A 311 -10.61 -16.41 -14.46
C GLY A 311 -10.35 -14.93 -14.73
N GLY A 312 -10.19 -14.54 -16.00
CA GLY A 312 -10.00 -13.17 -16.40
C GLY A 312 -10.54 -12.90 -17.80
N ASP A 313 -11.86 -12.89 -17.95
CA ASP A 313 -12.63 -12.17 -18.95
C ASP A 313 -13.73 -11.38 -18.25
#